data_2584dbc9594af7964c410a6ddc3f70c8
#
_entry.id   2584dbc9594af7964c410a6ddc3f70c8
#
_cell.length_a   1.000
_cell.length_b   1.000
_cell.length_c   1.000
_cell.angle_alpha   90.00
_cell.angle_beta   90.00
_cell.angle_gamma   90.00
#
_symmetry.space_group_name_H-M   'P 1'
#
loop_
_entity.id
_entity.type
_entity.pdbx_description
1 polymer ?
#
loop_
_entity_poly.entity_id
_entity_poly.type
_entity_poly.pdbx_seq_one_letter_code
_entity_poly.pdbx_strand_id
1 'polypeptide(L)'
;LINLLLAGTKRIITTGHWPTSDEMVSYFVHAMGGYAGSGTNELEAMVARLLHLDVHCVKDNDGHRYIERITEIIPYSRVDQEPAVVEGIQGQLEAIAVYLQRLARHKTYYTRDIVIYEDGVYKMINPISDELSKMILRNLPPDERQAFLEFNTVRKGVVG
;
A
#
# COMPACT_ATOMS: atom_id res chain seq x y z
N LEU A 1 -4.62 17.95 -10.06
CA LEU A 1 -4.19 16.59 -9.71
C LEU A 1 -5.28 15.58 -9.99
N ILE A 2 -6.48 15.74 -9.43
CA ILE A 2 -7.63 14.82 -9.57
C ILE A 2 -7.99 14.59 -11.04
N ASN A 3 -8.09 15.64 -11.84
CA ASN A 3 -8.36 15.52 -13.28
C ASN A 3 -7.28 14.75 -14.04
N LEU A 4 -6.02 14.84 -13.62
CA LEU A 4 -4.92 14.06 -14.18
C LEU A 4 -5.04 12.57 -13.81
N LEU A 5 -5.44 12.27 -12.57
CA LEU A 5 -5.72 10.91 -12.10
C LEU A 5 -6.85 10.26 -12.92
N LEU A 6 -7.95 11.01 -13.12
CA LEU A 6 -9.10 10.55 -13.90
C LEU A 6 -8.81 10.43 -15.40
N ALA A 7 -7.88 11.23 -15.93
CA ALA A 7 -7.48 11.21 -17.34
C ALA A 7 -6.54 10.04 -17.72
N GLY A 8 -6.30 9.09 -16.80
CA GLY A 8 -5.50 7.90 -17.08
C GLY A 8 -3.99 8.12 -17.10
N THR A 9 -3.51 9.14 -16.37
CA THR A 9 -2.06 9.37 -16.19
C THR A 9 -1.45 8.15 -15.50
N LYS A 10 -0.48 7.52 -16.14
CA LYS A 10 0.10 6.25 -15.68
C LYS A 10 1.07 6.39 -14.50
N ARG A 11 1.53 7.59 -14.17
CA ARG A 11 2.51 7.86 -13.11
C ARG A 11 2.24 9.21 -12.49
N ILE A 12 2.07 9.24 -11.18
CA ILE A 12 1.85 10.45 -10.43
C ILE A 12 2.76 10.40 -9.21
N ILE A 13 3.47 11.49 -9.00
CA ILE A 13 4.18 11.78 -7.76
C ILE A 13 3.53 13.05 -7.21
N THR A 14 3.10 12.99 -5.97
CA THR A 14 2.54 14.14 -5.25
C THR A 14 3.15 14.22 -3.86
N THR A 15 3.11 15.38 -3.27
CA THR A 15 3.54 15.61 -1.89
C THR A 15 2.42 16.22 -1.09
N GLY A 16 2.36 15.89 0.19
CA GLY A 16 1.38 16.42 1.12
C GLY A 16 1.83 16.20 2.57
N HIS A 17 1.00 16.64 3.50
CA HIS A 17 1.26 16.53 4.93
C HIS A 17 0.14 15.71 5.58
N TRP A 18 0.35 14.41 5.71
CA TRP A 18 -0.57 13.49 6.36
C TRP A 18 0.20 12.63 7.36
N PRO A 19 -0.32 12.40 8.57
CA PRO A 19 0.32 11.54 9.57
C PRO A 19 0.38 10.07 9.15
N THR A 20 -0.60 9.62 8.37
CA THR A 20 -0.72 8.22 7.96
C THR A 20 -1.16 8.08 6.50
N SER A 21 -0.87 6.92 5.89
CA SER A 21 -1.34 6.58 4.56
C SER A 21 -2.87 6.53 4.48
N ASP A 22 -3.55 6.13 5.57
CA ASP A 22 -5.01 6.11 5.66
C ASP A 22 -5.60 7.52 5.60
N GLU A 23 -5.00 8.48 6.29
CA GLU A 23 -5.43 9.87 6.22
C GLU A 23 -5.17 10.49 4.85
N MET A 24 -4.07 10.10 4.21
CA MET A 24 -3.80 10.49 2.82
C MET A 24 -4.91 9.99 1.89
N VAL A 25 -5.27 8.71 1.94
CA VAL A 25 -6.35 8.15 1.12
C VAL A 25 -7.67 8.87 1.42
N SER A 26 -8.01 9.05 2.69
CA SER A 26 -9.23 9.76 3.11
C SER A 26 -9.28 11.19 2.57
N TYR A 27 -8.17 11.91 2.61
CA TYR A 27 -8.08 13.25 2.05
C TYR A 27 -8.42 13.26 0.55
N PHE A 28 -7.84 12.34 -0.23
CA PHE A 28 -8.12 12.25 -1.67
C PHE A 28 -9.57 11.87 -1.94
N VAL A 29 -10.14 10.94 -1.16
CA VAL A 29 -11.57 10.56 -1.27
C VAL A 29 -12.46 11.78 -1.03
N HIS A 30 -12.22 12.56 0.02
CA HIS A 30 -12.98 13.79 0.29
C HIS A 30 -12.81 14.83 -0.81
N ALA A 31 -11.59 15.05 -1.29
CA ALA A 31 -11.31 15.98 -2.37
C ALA A 31 -11.99 15.58 -3.69
N MET A 32 -12.22 14.28 -3.90
CA MET A 32 -12.91 13.74 -5.07
C MET A 32 -14.43 13.66 -4.90
N GLY A 33 -14.93 13.56 -3.68
CA GLY A 33 -16.36 13.36 -3.38
C GLY A 33 -17.29 14.45 -3.90
N GLY A 34 -16.77 15.66 -4.10
CA GLY A 34 -17.50 16.76 -4.75
C GLY A 34 -17.63 16.63 -6.29
N TYR A 35 -16.91 15.68 -6.90
CA TYR A 35 -16.83 15.56 -8.36
C TYR A 35 -17.52 14.31 -8.95
N ALA A 36 -17.77 13.30 -8.13
CA ALA A 36 -18.31 12.05 -8.62
C ALA A 36 -19.56 11.70 -7.79
N GLY A 37 -20.71 11.59 -8.37
CA GLY A 37 -21.92 11.01 -7.74
C GLY A 37 -21.75 9.53 -7.33
N SER A 38 -20.53 9.06 -7.10
CA SER A 38 -20.13 7.71 -6.72
C SER A 38 -20.15 7.56 -5.20
N GLY A 39 -20.45 6.36 -4.71
CA GLY A 39 -20.39 6.04 -3.29
C GLY A 39 -18.96 6.16 -2.73
N THR A 40 -18.83 6.45 -1.44
CA THR A 40 -17.54 6.64 -0.76
C THR A 40 -16.58 5.45 -0.97
N ASN A 41 -17.10 4.23 -0.94
CA ASN A 41 -16.30 3.01 -1.13
C ASN A 41 -15.74 2.88 -2.55
N GLU A 42 -16.47 3.30 -3.57
CA GLU A 42 -15.99 3.29 -4.96
C GLU A 42 -14.86 4.29 -5.16
N LEU A 43 -14.99 5.49 -4.57
CA LEU A 43 -13.94 6.50 -4.59
C LEU A 43 -12.70 6.04 -3.83
N GLU A 44 -12.87 5.42 -2.66
CA GLU A 44 -11.78 4.86 -1.89
C GLU A 44 -11.02 3.78 -2.68
N ALA A 45 -11.74 2.83 -3.29
CA ALA A 45 -11.15 1.79 -4.13
C ALA A 45 -10.42 2.38 -5.34
N MET A 46 -10.94 3.45 -5.93
CA MET A 46 -10.29 4.15 -7.04
C MET A 46 -9.00 4.84 -6.60
N VAL A 47 -9.04 5.57 -5.48
CA VAL A 47 -7.85 6.23 -4.91
C VAL A 47 -6.78 5.21 -4.56
N ALA A 48 -7.14 4.11 -3.90
CA ALA A 48 -6.20 3.04 -3.53
C ALA A 48 -5.53 2.38 -4.75
N ARG A 49 -6.22 2.31 -5.90
CA ARG A 49 -5.64 1.80 -7.16
C ARG A 49 -4.68 2.78 -7.83
N LEU A 50 -4.75 4.06 -7.50
CA LEU A 50 -3.93 5.10 -8.09
C LEU A 50 -2.70 5.42 -7.25
N LEU A 51 -2.81 5.30 -5.93
CA LEU A 51 -1.76 5.55 -4.97
C LEU A 51 -1.16 4.21 -4.53
N HIS A 52 0.01 3.87 -5.08
CA HIS A 52 0.64 2.58 -4.80
C HIS A 52 1.58 2.62 -3.59
N LEU A 53 2.28 3.73 -3.41
CA LEU A 53 3.29 3.90 -2.36
C LEU A 53 3.13 5.25 -1.66
N ASP A 54 3.22 5.22 -0.35
CA ASP A 54 3.46 6.37 0.51
C ASP A 54 4.89 6.33 1.02
N VAL A 55 5.66 7.40 0.73
CA VAL A 55 7.01 7.60 1.24
C VAL A 55 6.94 8.65 2.34
N HIS A 56 6.85 8.19 3.58
CA HIS A 56 6.69 9.07 4.73
C HIS A 56 8.02 9.65 5.16
N CYS A 57 8.15 10.97 5.04
CA CYS A 57 9.33 11.72 5.43
C CYS A 57 9.07 12.47 6.72
N VAL A 58 10.00 12.38 7.66
CA VAL A 58 9.96 13.10 8.92
C VAL A 58 11.18 13.99 9.09
N LYS A 59 11.07 14.94 9.99
CA LYS A 59 12.14 15.81 10.43
C LYS A 59 12.35 15.63 11.92
N ASP A 60 13.57 15.30 12.35
CA ASP A 60 13.92 15.20 13.76
C ASP A 60 14.06 16.57 14.44
N ASN A 61 14.31 16.54 15.75
CA ASN A 61 14.49 17.76 16.56
C ASN A 61 15.72 18.57 16.17
N ASP A 62 16.73 17.93 15.58
CA ASP A 62 17.99 18.57 15.14
C ASP A 62 17.86 19.13 13.71
N GLY A 63 16.73 18.91 13.08
CA GLY A 63 16.41 19.41 11.74
C GLY A 63 16.77 18.48 10.59
N HIS A 64 17.29 17.27 10.86
CA HIS A 64 17.58 16.29 9.83
C HIS A 64 16.28 15.69 9.29
N ARG A 65 16.26 15.47 7.98
CA ARG A 65 15.13 14.85 7.28
C ARG A 65 15.51 13.45 6.85
N TYR A 66 14.63 12.50 7.11
CA TYR A 66 14.82 11.11 6.70
C TYR A 66 13.48 10.47 6.33
N ILE A 67 13.53 9.36 5.61
CA ILE A 67 12.35 8.55 5.33
C ILE A 67 12.11 7.66 6.55
N GLU A 68 10.99 7.86 7.23
CA GLU A 68 10.61 7.04 8.38
C GLU A 68 10.12 5.66 7.95
N ARG A 69 9.30 5.62 6.89
CA ARG A 69 8.76 4.37 6.34
C ARG A 69 8.37 4.53 4.87
N ILE A 70 8.31 3.41 4.20
CA ILE A 70 7.70 3.27 2.87
C ILE A 70 6.56 2.26 3.02
N THR A 71 5.34 2.70 2.74
CA THR A 71 4.11 1.93 2.90
C THR A 71 3.47 1.67 1.54
N GLU A 72 3.13 0.43 1.25
CA GLU A 72 2.35 0.06 0.08
C GLU A 72 0.85 0.14 0.40
N ILE A 73 0.07 0.71 -0.51
CA ILE A 73 -1.39 0.75 -0.47
C ILE A 73 -1.89 -0.31 -1.43
N ILE A 74 -2.54 -1.34 -0.89
CA ILE A 74 -2.94 -2.53 -1.65
C ILE A 74 -4.46 -2.59 -1.70
N PRO A 75 -5.10 -2.38 -2.87
CA PRO A 75 -6.53 -2.55 -3.02
C PRO A 75 -6.91 -4.02 -2.80
N TYR A 76 -8.02 -4.27 -2.12
CA TYR A 76 -8.57 -5.63 -2.06
C TYR A 76 -8.98 -6.11 -3.45
N SER A 77 -8.51 -7.27 -3.84
CA SER A 77 -8.96 -7.96 -5.05
C SER A 77 -10.32 -8.62 -4.80
N ARG A 78 -10.98 -9.11 -5.86
CA ARG A 78 -12.21 -9.90 -5.70
C ARG A 78 -12.00 -11.18 -4.90
N VAL A 79 -10.80 -11.77 -5.00
CA VAL A 79 -10.41 -12.98 -4.26
C VAL A 79 -10.30 -12.70 -2.76
N ASP A 80 -9.88 -11.48 -2.38
CA ASP A 80 -9.80 -11.07 -0.98
C ASP A 80 -11.18 -10.76 -0.37
N GLN A 81 -12.24 -10.74 -1.20
CA GLN A 81 -13.61 -10.51 -0.75
C GLN A 81 -14.31 -11.81 -0.30
N GLU A 82 -13.64 -12.94 -0.40
CA GLU A 82 -14.11 -14.22 0.09
C GLU A 82 -13.21 -14.74 1.23
N PRO A 83 -13.74 -15.50 2.20
CA PRO A 83 -12.90 -16.13 3.21
C PRO A 83 -11.91 -17.08 2.52
N ALA A 84 -10.65 -17.05 2.96
CA ALA A 84 -9.66 -17.98 2.46
C ALA A 84 -10.09 -19.43 2.73
N VAL A 85 -10.01 -20.30 1.72
CA VAL A 85 -10.25 -21.73 1.88
C VAL A 85 -9.02 -22.34 2.54
N VAL A 86 -9.14 -22.74 3.80
CA VAL A 86 -8.06 -23.31 4.60
C VAL A 86 -8.50 -24.70 5.09
N GLU A 87 -7.54 -25.62 5.20
CA GLU A 87 -7.83 -26.96 5.73
C GLU A 87 -8.06 -26.90 7.26
N GLY A 88 -9.03 -27.67 7.72
CA GLY A 88 -9.38 -27.82 9.13
C GLY A 88 -10.35 -26.74 9.67
N ILE A 89 -11.14 -27.15 10.66
CA ILE A 89 -12.19 -26.28 11.25
C ILE A 89 -11.61 -25.03 11.88
N GLN A 90 -10.47 -25.14 12.57
CA GLN A 90 -9.84 -24.01 13.24
C GLN A 90 -9.31 -22.99 12.23
N GLY A 91 -8.65 -23.43 11.15
CA GLY A 91 -8.18 -22.58 10.09
C GLY A 91 -9.32 -21.85 9.37
N GLN A 92 -10.45 -22.55 9.14
CA GLN A 92 -11.66 -21.95 8.55
C GLN A 92 -12.27 -20.88 9.46
N LEU A 93 -12.34 -21.12 10.78
CA LEU A 93 -12.86 -20.14 11.74
C LEU A 93 -11.97 -18.89 11.80
N GLU A 94 -10.65 -19.06 11.79
CA GLU A 94 -9.71 -17.93 11.76
C GLU A 94 -9.84 -17.13 10.45
N ALA A 95 -9.94 -17.80 9.30
CA ALA A 95 -10.15 -17.16 8.01
C ALA A 95 -11.46 -16.35 7.96
N ILE A 96 -12.55 -16.91 8.51
CA ILE A 96 -13.85 -16.23 8.62
C ILE A 96 -13.74 -15.03 9.57
N ALA A 97 -13.06 -15.15 10.70
CA ALA A 97 -12.88 -14.06 11.65
C ALA A 97 -12.12 -12.88 11.02
N VAL A 98 -11.03 -13.16 10.29
CA VAL A 98 -10.29 -12.15 9.52
C VAL A 98 -11.15 -11.48 8.46
N TYR A 99 -11.94 -12.26 7.74
CA TYR A 99 -12.89 -11.76 6.74
C TYR A 99 -13.93 -10.82 7.35
N LEU A 100 -14.56 -11.22 8.46
CA LEU A 100 -15.55 -10.40 9.18
C LEU A 100 -14.95 -9.11 9.73
N GLN A 101 -13.71 -9.15 10.23
CA GLN A 101 -13.00 -7.93 10.66
C GLN A 101 -12.75 -6.97 9.49
N ARG A 102 -12.42 -7.48 8.31
CA ARG A 102 -12.28 -6.66 7.08
C ARG A 102 -13.60 -6.00 6.71
N LEU A 103 -14.69 -6.76 6.71
CA LEU A 103 -16.04 -6.23 6.44
C LEU A 103 -16.46 -5.15 7.45
N ALA A 104 -16.16 -5.36 8.73
CA ALA A 104 -16.48 -4.39 9.78
C ALA A 104 -15.71 -3.06 9.63
N ARG A 105 -14.52 -3.08 9.05
CA ARG A 105 -13.73 -1.87 8.77
C ARG A 105 -14.24 -1.07 7.58
N HIS A 106 -15.09 -1.61 6.74
CA HIS A 106 -15.62 -0.98 5.50
C HIS A 106 -14.55 -0.43 4.55
N LYS A 107 -13.29 -0.86 4.68
CA LYS A 107 -12.19 -0.43 3.83
C LYS A 107 -12.09 -1.27 2.57
N THR A 108 -11.76 -0.63 1.46
CA THR A 108 -11.55 -1.27 0.15
C THR A 108 -10.08 -1.59 -0.15
N TYR A 109 -9.19 -1.29 0.79
CA TYR A 109 -7.75 -1.50 0.71
C TYR A 109 -7.16 -1.81 2.09
N TYR A 110 -5.91 -2.25 2.10
CA TYR A 110 -5.07 -2.30 3.30
C TYR A 110 -3.70 -1.68 3.01
N THR A 111 -3.00 -1.31 4.06
CA THR A 111 -1.65 -0.76 4.01
C THR A 111 -0.66 -1.76 4.56
N ARG A 112 0.56 -1.77 4.00
CA ARG A 112 1.64 -2.64 4.43
C ARG A 112 2.97 -1.91 4.35
N ASP A 113 3.65 -1.76 5.47
CA ASP A 113 4.98 -1.18 5.49
C ASP A 113 5.98 -2.14 4.83
N ILE A 114 6.73 -1.61 3.87
CA ILE A 114 7.79 -2.33 3.14
C ILE A 114 9.13 -2.08 3.81
N VAL A 115 9.44 -0.82 4.06
CA VAL A 115 10.68 -0.37 4.67
C VAL A 115 10.36 0.51 5.86
N ILE A 116 11.07 0.32 6.95
CA ILE A 116 11.06 1.20 8.12
C ILE A 116 12.47 1.65 8.46
N TYR A 117 12.58 2.83 9.06
CA TYR A 117 13.81 3.31 9.67
C TYR A 117 13.76 3.09 11.17
N GLU A 118 14.65 2.27 11.69
CA GLU A 118 14.70 1.92 13.09
C GLU A 118 16.16 1.77 13.53
N ASP A 119 16.51 2.34 14.69
CA ASP A 119 17.86 2.28 15.27
C ASP A 119 18.98 2.77 14.31
N GLY A 120 18.70 3.79 13.50
CA GLY A 120 19.69 4.36 12.60
C GLY A 120 19.87 3.60 11.28
N VAL A 121 19.08 2.56 11.02
CA VAL A 121 19.18 1.73 9.80
C VAL A 121 17.82 1.54 9.13
N TYR A 122 17.86 1.39 7.81
CA TYR A 122 16.69 0.99 7.03
C TYR A 122 16.54 -0.54 7.04
N LYS A 123 15.38 -1.00 7.45
CA LYS A 123 15.02 -2.42 7.48
C LYS A 123 13.89 -2.68 6.50
N MET A 124 14.07 -3.64 5.61
CA MET A 124 12.99 -4.14 4.79
C MET A 124 12.22 -5.18 5.62
N ILE A 125 10.94 -4.93 5.89
CA ILE A 125 10.10 -5.78 6.74
C ILE A 125 9.10 -6.62 5.95
N ASN A 126 8.71 -6.16 4.76
CA ASN A 126 7.86 -6.90 3.84
C ASN A 126 8.33 -6.71 2.39
N PRO A 127 8.19 -7.72 1.53
CA PRO A 127 8.40 -7.54 0.09
C PRO A 127 7.28 -6.67 -0.50
N ILE A 128 7.57 -6.02 -1.61
CA ILE A 128 6.56 -5.37 -2.44
C ILE A 128 5.60 -6.44 -2.99
N SER A 129 4.33 -6.12 -3.16
CA SER A 129 3.35 -7.07 -3.71
C SER A 129 3.73 -7.52 -5.12
N ASP A 130 3.28 -8.71 -5.50
CA ASP A 130 3.53 -9.25 -6.84
C ASP A 130 2.98 -8.35 -7.94
N GLU A 131 1.85 -7.69 -7.69
CA GLU A 131 1.22 -6.79 -8.64
C GLU A 131 2.07 -5.53 -8.89
N LEU A 132 2.48 -4.86 -7.82
CA LEU A 132 3.35 -3.69 -7.92
C LEU A 132 4.74 -4.08 -8.45
N SER A 133 5.29 -5.22 -8.03
CA SER A 133 6.54 -5.77 -8.54
C SER A 133 6.50 -5.96 -10.06
N LYS A 134 5.44 -6.54 -10.61
CA LYS A 134 5.25 -6.69 -12.06
C LYS A 134 5.19 -5.34 -12.77
N MET A 135 4.54 -4.35 -12.17
CA MET A 135 4.46 -3.00 -12.72
C MET A 135 5.84 -2.33 -12.77
N ILE A 136 6.63 -2.46 -11.70
CA ILE A 136 7.98 -1.92 -11.62
C ILE A 136 8.87 -2.59 -12.66
N LEU A 137 8.91 -3.93 -12.69
CA LEU A 137 9.75 -4.71 -13.60
C LEU A 137 9.49 -4.42 -15.08
N ARG A 138 8.24 -4.10 -15.46
CA ARG A 138 7.92 -3.69 -16.85
C ARG A 138 8.59 -2.40 -17.27
N ASN A 139 8.92 -1.54 -16.31
CA ASN A 139 9.42 -0.20 -16.55
C ASN A 139 10.90 -0.04 -16.21
N LEU A 140 11.52 -1.03 -15.54
CA LEU A 140 12.94 -1.02 -15.23
C LEU A 140 13.77 -1.44 -16.45
N PRO A 141 14.92 -0.79 -16.66
CA PRO A 141 15.95 -1.26 -17.56
C PRO A 141 16.35 -2.72 -17.25
N PRO A 142 16.72 -3.52 -18.26
CA PRO A 142 17.05 -4.94 -18.06
C PRO A 142 18.17 -5.19 -17.03
N ASP A 143 19.16 -4.33 -17.00
CA ASP A 143 20.32 -4.37 -16.09
C ASP A 143 19.95 -4.09 -14.62
N GLU A 144 18.88 -3.33 -14.37
CA GLU A 144 18.41 -3.02 -13.02
C GLU A 144 17.43 -4.07 -12.46
N ARG A 145 16.87 -4.94 -13.31
CA ARG A 145 15.83 -5.91 -12.90
C ARG A 145 16.33 -6.92 -11.88
N GLN A 146 17.55 -7.40 -12.04
CA GLN A 146 18.14 -8.37 -11.13
C GLN A 146 18.32 -7.77 -9.74
N ALA A 147 18.87 -6.55 -9.65
CA ALA A 147 19.05 -5.83 -8.40
C ALA A 147 17.70 -5.58 -7.69
N PHE A 148 16.66 -5.23 -8.45
CA PHE A 148 15.32 -5.08 -7.90
C PHE A 148 14.77 -6.40 -7.34
N LEU A 149 14.92 -7.52 -8.04
CA LEU A 149 14.45 -8.83 -7.58
C LEU A 149 15.16 -9.27 -6.30
N GLU A 150 16.48 -9.06 -6.22
CA GLU A 150 17.26 -9.32 -5.02
C GLU A 150 16.82 -8.46 -3.84
N PHE A 151 16.59 -7.16 -4.08
CA PHE A 151 16.06 -6.25 -3.07
C PHE A 151 14.67 -6.69 -2.58
N ASN A 152 13.77 -7.10 -3.48
CA ASN A 152 12.41 -7.50 -3.14
C ASN A 152 12.31 -8.90 -2.50
N THR A 153 13.42 -9.63 -2.44
CA THR A 153 13.48 -10.92 -1.74
C THR A 153 13.78 -10.65 -0.27
N VAL A 154 12.75 -10.56 0.57
CA VAL A 154 12.95 -10.63 2.02
C VAL A 154 13.52 -12.01 2.32
N ARG A 155 14.76 -12.07 2.75
CA ARG A 155 15.33 -13.32 3.27
C ARG A 155 14.43 -13.76 4.42
N LYS A 156 13.65 -14.81 4.20
CA LYS A 156 12.96 -15.54 5.24
C LYS A 156 14.06 -16.16 6.12
N GLY A 157 14.44 -15.47 7.16
CA GLY A 157 15.44 -15.99 8.05
C GLY A 157 16.29 -14.87 8.66
N VAL A 158 15.76 -14.21 9.63
CA VAL A 158 16.37 -13.98 10.94
C VAL A 158 15.22 -13.58 11.86
N VAL A 159 14.44 -14.55 12.29
CA VAL A 159 13.82 -14.48 13.61
C VAL A 159 14.79 -15.28 14.47
N GLY A 160 15.67 -14.55 15.15
CA GLY A 160 16.46 -15.05 16.25
C GLY A 160 15.76 -14.67 17.54
#